data_92b1225586b07cc32737a1bfcc6f3361
#
_entry.id   92b1225586b07cc32737a1bfcc6f3361
#
_cell.length_a   1.000
_cell.length_b   1.000
_cell.length_c   1.000
_cell.angle_alpha   90.00
_cell.angle_beta   90.00
_cell.angle_gamma   90.00
#
_symmetry.space_group_name_H-M   'P 1'
#
loop_
_entity.id
_entity.type
_entity.pdbx_description
1 polymer ?
#
loop_
_entity_poly.entity_id
_entity_poly.type
_entity_poly.pdbx_seq_one_letter_code
_entity_poly.pdbx_strand_id
1 'polypeptide(L)'
;DKIYSDRLLDLNNDKFIDLFEIEKNKTDLNLTAGRSVVCVDRKGNGQYGIYVANYGGPTRFYESVNNKINDQAVKLGINKITGGRAIVSGHILSDQSDIFAANERGDNFLYYNLDGSFTDVAKDYQVEDRYENGRGTALTDILYRGRLDILTSNWDGNHRAYVLDGDKFKDIAQPSY
;
A
#
# COMPACT_ATOMS: atom_id res chain seq x y z
N ASP A 1 18.29 6.97 8.57
CA ASP A 1 18.58 7.05 7.12
C ASP A 1 19.51 5.90 6.74
N LYS A 2 19.26 5.25 5.63
CA LYS A 2 20.16 4.22 5.11
C LYS A 2 21.12 4.83 4.08
N ILE A 3 22.33 4.27 4.00
CA ILE A 3 23.37 4.74 3.08
C ILE A 3 23.03 4.34 1.63
N TYR A 4 22.29 3.24 1.45
CA TYR A 4 21.96 2.69 0.13
C TYR A 4 20.45 2.86 -0.14
N SER A 5 20.11 3.21 -1.39
CA SER A 5 18.73 3.24 -1.86
C SER A 5 18.13 1.84 -1.98
N ASP A 6 16.81 1.77 -2.07
CA ASP A 6 16.15 0.60 -2.63
C ASP A 6 16.56 0.42 -4.09
N ARG A 7 16.40 -0.79 -4.61
CA ARG A 7 16.66 -1.12 -6.01
C ARG A 7 15.34 -1.39 -6.73
N LEU A 8 15.27 -0.95 -7.97
CA LEU A 8 14.20 -1.31 -8.89
C LEU A 8 14.80 -2.09 -10.05
N LEU A 9 14.65 -3.41 -9.98
CA LEU A 9 15.29 -4.32 -10.93
C LEU A 9 14.36 -4.63 -12.09
N ASP A 10 14.84 -4.40 -13.30
CA ASP A 10 14.21 -4.79 -14.56
C ASP A 10 14.99 -5.96 -15.17
N LEU A 11 14.28 -6.97 -15.68
CA LEU A 11 14.89 -8.11 -16.37
C LEU A 11 14.93 -7.83 -17.87
N ASN A 12 16.12 -7.55 -18.37
CA ASN A 12 16.35 -7.31 -19.79
C ASN A 12 17.44 -8.24 -20.33
N ASN A 13 17.11 -9.03 -21.36
CA ASN A 13 18.03 -10.01 -21.99
C ASN A 13 18.74 -10.90 -20.95
N ASP A 14 17.98 -11.54 -20.07
CA ASP A 14 18.46 -12.43 -19.00
C ASP A 14 19.39 -11.77 -17.97
N LYS A 15 19.41 -10.46 -17.89
CA LYS A 15 20.17 -9.68 -16.91
C LYS A 15 19.27 -8.70 -16.16
N PHE A 16 19.48 -8.63 -14.85
CA PHE A 16 18.84 -7.60 -14.03
C PHE A 16 19.59 -6.27 -14.18
N ILE A 17 18.84 -5.23 -14.50
CA ILE A 17 19.30 -3.85 -14.57
C ILE A 17 18.62 -3.09 -13.45
N ASP A 18 19.38 -2.39 -12.60
CA ASP A 18 18.81 -1.50 -11.60
C ASP A 18 18.42 -0.18 -12.27
N LEU A 19 17.11 0.08 -12.37
CA LEU A 19 16.60 1.27 -13.01
C LEU A 19 16.97 2.55 -12.24
N PHE A 20 17.25 2.47 -10.94
CA PHE A 20 17.71 3.62 -10.15
C PHE A 20 19.19 3.95 -10.34
N GLU A 21 19.98 3.07 -10.94
CA GLU A 21 21.35 3.41 -11.35
C GLU A 21 21.40 4.24 -12.64
N ILE A 22 20.30 4.27 -13.41
CA ILE A 22 20.18 5.10 -14.61
C ILE A 22 20.11 6.58 -14.20
N GLU A 23 20.97 7.43 -14.73
CA GLU A 23 21.14 8.84 -14.33
C GLU A 23 19.82 9.62 -14.21
N LYS A 24 18.93 9.48 -15.21
CA LYS A 24 17.64 10.17 -15.22
C LYS A 24 16.69 9.79 -14.05
N ASN A 25 16.93 8.66 -13.38
CA ASN A 25 16.09 8.15 -12.31
C ASN A 25 16.66 8.40 -10.91
N LYS A 26 17.88 8.93 -10.79
CA LYS A 26 18.57 9.12 -9.50
C LYS A 26 17.95 10.19 -8.60
N THR A 27 17.03 11.00 -9.12
CA THR A 27 16.39 12.08 -8.34
C THR A 27 15.34 11.58 -7.33
N ASP A 28 14.81 10.37 -7.53
CA ASP A 28 13.66 9.87 -6.78
C ASP A 28 13.99 8.61 -5.93
N LEU A 29 15.25 8.48 -5.52
CA LEU A 29 15.70 7.33 -4.73
C LEU A 29 15.00 7.24 -3.37
N ASN A 30 14.65 6.02 -2.96
CA ASN A 30 14.18 5.77 -1.60
C ASN A 30 15.35 5.46 -0.67
N LEU A 31 15.71 6.45 0.13
CA LEU A 31 16.75 6.33 1.17
C LEU A 31 16.15 6.04 2.55
N THR A 32 14.85 5.78 2.62
CA THR A 32 14.15 5.45 3.87
C THR A 32 14.04 3.93 4.04
N ALA A 33 13.74 3.48 5.25
CA ALA A 33 13.58 2.06 5.55
C ALA A 33 12.28 1.50 4.93
N GLY A 34 12.34 1.05 3.69
CA GLY A 34 11.25 0.33 3.03
C GLY A 34 10.87 -0.95 3.77
N ARG A 35 9.58 -1.21 3.92
CA ARG A 35 9.03 -2.36 4.66
C ARG A 35 8.14 -3.26 3.83
N SER A 36 7.38 -2.68 2.92
CA SER A 36 6.47 -3.40 2.06
C SER A 36 6.30 -2.68 0.75
N VAL A 37 6.02 -3.43 -0.29
CA VAL A 37 5.73 -2.91 -1.63
C VAL A 37 4.51 -3.60 -2.20
N VAL A 38 3.76 -2.89 -3.04
CA VAL A 38 2.66 -3.46 -3.82
C VAL A 38 2.59 -2.79 -5.19
N CYS A 39 2.26 -3.58 -6.20
CA CYS A 39 1.97 -3.06 -7.54
C CYS A 39 0.52 -2.61 -7.63
N VAL A 40 0.28 -1.46 -8.25
CA VAL A 40 -1.04 -0.84 -8.33
C VAL A 40 -1.30 -0.34 -9.74
N ASP A 41 -2.26 -0.96 -10.44
CA ASP A 41 -2.80 -0.40 -11.68
C ASP A 41 -3.90 0.61 -11.34
N ARG A 42 -3.49 1.83 -10.98
CA ARG A 42 -4.45 2.83 -10.51
C ARG A 42 -5.39 3.36 -11.59
N LYS A 43 -5.07 3.15 -12.86
CA LYS A 43 -5.89 3.65 -13.99
C LYS A 43 -6.64 2.54 -14.72
N GLY A 44 -6.45 1.28 -14.32
CA GLY A 44 -7.08 0.13 -14.98
C GLY A 44 -6.63 -0.06 -16.44
N ASN A 45 -5.40 0.34 -16.77
CA ASN A 45 -4.90 0.32 -18.15
C ASN A 45 -3.68 -0.60 -18.37
N GLY A 46 -3.37 -1.43 -17.37
CA GLY A 46 -2.23 -2.35 -17.42
C GLY A 46 -0.87 -1.70 -17.11
N GLN A 47 -0.83 -0.42 -16.76
CA GLN A 47 0.39 0.26 -16.33
C GLN A 47 0.44 0.33 -14.80
N TYR A 48 1.32 -0.46 -14.24
CA TYR A 48 1.46 -0.56 -12.79
C TYR A 48 2.41 0.48 -12.24
N GLY A 49 1.98 1.19 -11.19
CA GLY A 49 2.84 1.90 -10.27
C GLY A 49 3.27 0.99 -9.10
N ILE A 50 4.26 1.42 -8.34
CA ILE A 50 4.78 0.71 -7.18
C ILE A 50 4.63 1.60 -5.95
N TYR A 51 3.73 1.21 -5.03
CA TYR A 51 3.59 1.87 -3.74
C TYR A 51 4.54 1.23 -2.73
N VAL A 52 5.32 2.06 -2.03
CA VAL A 52 6.30 1.64 -1.02
C VAL A 52 5.93 2.21 0.34
N ALA A 53 5.67 1.35 1.31
CA ALA A 53 5.53 1.74 2.71
C ALA A 53 6.91 1.84 3.36
N ASN A 54 7.21 3.00 3.93
CA ASN A 54 8.43 3.26 4.67
C ASN A 54 8.15 3.35 6.18
N TYR A 55 9.12 2.97 6.99
CA TYR A 55 9.07 3.16 8.44
C TYR A 55 9.76 4.46 8.83
N GLY A 56 9.00 5.39 9.40
CA GLY A 56 9.53 6.67 9.87
C GLY A 56 9.94 7.63 8.77
N GLY A 57 9.55 7.36 7.52
CA GLY A 57 9.79 8.24 6.38
C GLY A 57 8.61 8.27 5.42
N PRO A 58 8.64 9.16 4.42
CA PRO A 58 7.53 9.31 3.50
C PRO A 58 7.32 8.06 2.65
N THR A 59 6.07 7.66 2.48
CA THR A 59 5.69 6.65 1.50
C THR A 59 6.00 7.13 0.09
N ARG A 60 6.26 6.20 -0.83
CA ARG A 60 6.59 6.46 -2.23
C ARG A 60 5.58 5.81 -3.15
N PHE A 61 5.38 6.42 -4.32
CA PHE A 61 4.60 5.83 -5.40
C PHE A 61 5.31 6.04 -6.73
N TYR A 62 5.99 5.02 -7.20
CA TYR A 62 6.79 5.10 -8.41
C TYR A 62 5.98 4.74 -9.65
N GLU A 63 6.01 5.60 -10.64
CA GLU A 63 5.48 5.34 -11.98
C GLU A 63 6.49 5.70 -13.05
N SER A 64 6.42 4.99 -14.18
CA SER A 64 7.15 5.37 -15.39
C SER A 64 6.37 6.47 -16.13
N VAL A 65 6.93 7.67 -16.19
CA VAL A 65 6.38 8.80 -16.93
C VAL A 65 7.42 9.26 -17.93
N ASN A 66 7.11 9.22 -19.24
CA ASN A 66 8.03 9.57 -20.30
C ASN A 66 9.38 8.81 -20.21
N ASN A 67 9.33 7.51 -19.97
CA ASN A 67 10.48 6.65 -19.78
C ASN A 67 11.42 7.05 -18.61
N LYS A 68 10.92 7.80 -17.65
CA LYS A 68 11.59 8.14 -16.41
C LYS A 68 10.77 7.60 -15.23
N ILE A 69 11.45 7.01 -14.24
CA ILE A 69 10.82 6.64 -12.98
C ILE A 69 10.65 7.89 -12.11
N ASN A 70 9.43 8.19 -11.70
CA ASN A 70 9.10 9.35 -10.89
C ASN A 70 8.30 8.94 -9.65
N ASP A 71 8.59 9.58 -8.53
CA ASP A 71 7.76 9.47 -7.34
C ASP A 71 6.54 10.39 -7.49
N GLN A 72 5.36 9.79 -7.57
CA GLN A 72 4.07 10.49 -7.69
C GLN A 72 3.34 10.63 -6.36
N ALA A 73 3.89 10.13 -5.23
CA ALA A 73 3.19 10.06 -3.96
C ALA A 73 2.67 11.42 -3.46
N VAL A 74 3.47 12.48 -3.62
CA VAL A 74 3.07 13.85 -3.27
C VAL A 74 1.90 14.31 -4.11
N LYS A 75 1.98 14.12 -5.43
CA LYS A 75 0.93 14.53 -6.38
C LYS A 75 -0.38 13.78 -6.14
N LEU A 76 -0.29 12.52 -5.71
CA LEU A 76 -1.45 11.67 -5.44
C LEU A 76 -2.00 11.84 -4.01
N GLY A 77 -1.39 12.68 -3.16
CA GLY A 77 -1.84 12.93 -1.80
C GLY A 77 -1.59 11.76 -0.83
N ILE A 78 -0.80 10.76 -1.23
CA ILE A 78 -0.50 9.56 -0.46
C ILE A 78 0.92 9.54 0.12
N ASN A 79 1.63 10.66 0.07
CA ASN A 79 2.93 10.84 0.70
C ASN A 79 2.73 11.06 2.21
N LYS A 80 2.84 9.98 2.99
CA LYS A 80 2.62 10.00 4.45
C LYS A 80 3.86 9.51 5.18
N ILE A 81 4.20 10.14 6.30
CA ILE A 81 5.25 9.67 7.20
C ILE A 81 4.58 8.82 8.28
N THR A 82 4.84 7.54 8.28
CA THR A 82 4.15 6.56 9.13
C THR A 82 5.08 5.47 9.63
N GLY A 83 4.54 4.61 10.49
CA GLY A 83 5.14 3.32 10.82
C GLY A 83 4.75 2.24 9.81
N GLY A 84 4.86 2.51 8.51
CA GLY A 84 4.43 1.60 7.46
C GLY A 84 4.98 0.19 7.60
N ARG A 85 4.10 -0.82 7.48
CA ARG A 85 4.46 -2.23 7.67
C ARG A 85 4.01 -3.15 6.55
N ALA A 86 2.75 -3.17 6.24
CA ALA A 86 2.19 -4.09 5.26
C ALA A 86 1.19 -3.36 4.37
N ILE A 87 1.17 -3.75 3.10
CA ILE A 87 0.32 -3.13 2.09
C ILE A 87 -0.29 -4.23 1.24
N VAL A 88 -1.54 -4.05 0.87
CA VAL A 88 -2.22 -4.84 -0.15
C VAL A 88 -2.96 -3.92 -1.11
N SER A 89 -3.15 -4.37 -2.34
CA SER A 89 -3.92 -3.65 -3.35
C SER A 89 -4.85 -4.59 -4.07
N GLY A 90 -6.04 -4.12 -4.37
CA GLY A 90 -7.07 -4.88 -5.09
C GLY A 90 -8.36 -4.09 -5.20
N HIS A 91 -9.38 -4.68 -5.79
CA HIS A 91 -10.72 -4.10 -5.92
C HIS A 91 -11.48 -4.24 -4.60
N ILE A 92 -11.15 -3.41 -3.61
CA ILE A 92 -11.71 -3.49 -2.24
C ILE A 92 -13.07 -2.80 -2.19
N LEU A 93 -13.12 -1.55 -2.63
CA LEU A 93 -14.31 -0.70 -2.65
C LEU A 93 -14.67 -0.23 -4.04
N SER A 94 -13.68 -0.02 -4.90
CA SER A 94 -13.83 0.51 -6.25
C SER A 94 -13.65 -0.59 -7.30
N ASP A 95 -14.01 -0.27 -8.55
CA ASP A 95 -13.74 -1.12 -9.72
C ASP A 95 -12.27 -1.00 -10.21
N GLN A 96 -11.44 -0.30 -9.45
CA GLN A 96 -10.01 -0.11 -9.70
C GLN A 96 -9.19 -0.61 -8.51
N SER A 97 -7.86 -0.52 -8.62
CA SER A 97 -6.98 -0.96 -7.54
C SER A 97 -6.96 0.07 -6.40
N ASP A 98 -7.69 -0.22 -5.32
CA ASP A 98 -7.57 0.46 -4.04
C ASP A 98 -6.31 -0.01 -3.31
N ILE A 99 -5.90 0.70 -2.25
CA ILE A 99 -4.76 0.31 -1.42
C ILE A 99 -5.18 0.28 0.03
N PHE A 100 -4.93 -0.83 0.72
CA PHE A 100 -4.97 -0.86 2.18
C PHE A 100 -3.54 -0.95 2.73
N ALA A 101 -3.20 -0.04 3.65
CA ALA A 101 -1.87 0.06 4.26
C ALA A 101 -1.98 0.00 5.78
N ALA A 102 -1.44 -1.07 6.36
CA ALA A 102 -1.35 -1.23 7.81
C ALA A 102 -0.10 -0.56 8.36
N ASN A 103 -0.26 0.15 9.47
CA ASN A 103 0.80 0.88 10.12
C ASN A 103 1.07 0.37 11.54
N GLU A 104 2.30 0.55 11.99
CA GLU A 104 2.70 0.44 13.39
C GLU A 104 2.63 1.83 14.01
N ARG A 105 1.94 1.95 15.15
CA ARG A 105 1.81 3.21 15.89
C ARG A 105 1.18 4.33 15.06
N GLY A 106 -0.04 4.11 14.61
CA GLY A 106 -0.81 5.10 13.87
C GLY A 106 -1.91 4.47 13.04
N ASP A 107 -2.72 5.32 12.46
CA ASP A 107 -3.88 4.91 11.69
C ASP A 107 -3.46 4.08 10.46
N ASN A 108 -4.21 3.02 10.19
CA ASN A 108 -4.17 2.37 8.88
C ASN A 108 -4.80 3.30 7.84
N PHE A 109 -4.42 3.13 6.57
CA PHE A 109 -5.04 3.83 5.46
C PHE A 109 -5.82 2.88 4.58
N LEU A 110 -6.96 3.35 4.07
CA LEU A 110 -7.70 2.74 2.98
C LEU A 110 -7.87 3.80 1.89
N TYR A 111 -7.00 3.73 0.89
CA TYR A 111 -7.06 4.64 -0.24
C TYR A 111 -8.04 4.14 -1.28
N TYR A 112 -9.22 4.75 -1.30
CA TYR A 112 -10.21 4.57 -2.35
C TYR A 112 -9.71 5.18 -3.65
N ASN A 113 -9.76 4.42 -4.72
CA ASN A 113 -9.30 4.85 -6.04
C ASN A 113 -10.46 5.30 -6.89
N LEU A 114 -10.45 6.57 -7.29
CA LEU A 114 -11.38 7.13 -8.24
C LEU A 114 -10.60 7.67 -9.44
N ASP A 115 -10.69 6.99 -10.57
CA ASP A 115 -10.02 7.37 -11.84
C ASP A 115 -8.51 7.65 -11.69
N GLY A 116 -7.85 6.86 -10.87
CA GLY A 116 -6.42 6.96 -10.61
C GLY A 116 -6.02 8.01 -9.57
N SER A 117 -6.99 8.62 -8.89
CA SER A 117 -6.80 9.52 -7.75
C SER A 117 -7.17 8.80 -6.45
N PHE A 118 -6.43 9.05 -5.39
CA PHE A 118 -6.64 8.38 -4.11
C PHE A 118 -7.24 9.31 -3.06
N THR A 119 -8.21 8.78 -2.30
CA THR A 119 -8.76 9.42 -1.11
C THR A 119 -8.68 8.43 0.05
N ASP A 120 -8.13 8.85 1.18
CA ASP A 120 -8.13 8.03 2.38
C ASP A 120 -9.51 8.01 3.02
N VAL A 121 -10.11 6.84 3.06
CA VAL A 121 -11.45 6.60 3.61
C VAL A 121 -11.44 5.64 4.82
N ALA A 122 -10.27 5.33 5.38
CA ALA A 122 -10.13 4.35 6.45
C ALA A 122 -11.04 4.66 7.65
N LYS A 123 -11.14 5.92 8.02
CA LYS A 123 -11.99 6.38 9.12
C LYS A 123 -13.47 6.19 8.82
N ASP A 124 -13.91 6.57 7.63
CA ASP A 124 -15.31 6.49 7.23
C ASP A 124 -15.77 5.03 7.16
N TYR A 125 -14.87 4.14 6.76
CA TYR A 125 -15.10 2.69 6.68
C TYR A 125 -14.70 1.92 7.94
N GLN A 126 -14.22 2.59 9.01
CA GLN A 126 -13.91 2.00 10.32
C GLN A 126 -12.78 0.94 10.30
N VAL A 127 -11.74 1.14 9.48
CA VAL A 127 -10.58 0.25 9.37
C VAL A 127 -9.25 0.91 9.79
N GLU A 128 -9.30 2.10 10.40
CA GLU A 128 -8.10 2.85 10.81
C GLU A 128 -7.28 2.15 11.91
N ASP A 129 -7.90 1.35 12.79
CA ASP A 129 -7.28 0.53 13.83
C ASP A 129 -6.11 1.21 14.57
N ARG A 130 -6.33 2.45 14.97
CA ARG A 130 -5.35 3.45 15.44
C ARG A 130 -4.38 2.96 16.53
N TYR A 131 -4.85 2.08 17.41
CA TYR A 131 -4.12 1.71 18.60
C TYR A 131 -3.37 0.38 18.47
N GLU A 132 -3.50 -0.27 17.33
CA GLU A 132 -2.85 -1.54 17.07
C GLU A 132 -1.52 -1.35 16.32
N ASN A 133 -0.72 -2.40 16.32
CA ASN A 133 0.59 -2.41 15.66
C ASN A 133 0.54 -3.37 14.46
N GLY A 134 0.08 -2.89 13.33
CA GLY A 134 -0.05 -3.68 12.10
C GLY A 134 1.26 -4.33 11.66
N ARG A 135 1.18 -5.58 11.19
CA ARG A 135 2.34 -6.34 10.69
C ARG A 135 2.12 -6.99 9.35
N GLY A 136 1.02 -7.63 9.14
CA GLY A 136 0.69 -8.32 7.92
C GLY A 136 -0.71 -7.99 7.46
N THR A 137 -0.93 -8.02 6.14
CA THR A 137 -2.24 -7.82 5.52
C THR A 137 -2.46 -8.83 4.41
N ALA A 138 -3.71 -9.19 4.19
CA ALA A 138 -4.14 -9.98 3.05
C ALA A 138 -5.53 -9.55 2.59
N LEU A 139 -5.84 -9.78 1.33
CA LEU A 139 -7.18 -9.66 0.77
C LEU A 139 -7.71 -11.06 0.43
N THR A 140 -8.93 -11.34 0.81
CA THR A 140 -9.60 -12.61 0.48
C THR A 140 -11.11 -12.43 0.58
N ASP A 141 -11.86 -13.29 -0.09
CA ASP A 141 -13.32 -13.38 0.06
C ASP A 141 -13.65 -14.38 1.18
N ILE A 142 -13.67 -13.91 2.44
CA ILE A 142 -13.87 -14.75 3.63
C ILE A 142 -15.25 -15.42 3.62
N LEU A 143 -16.24 -14.69 3.16
CA LEU A 143 -17.64 -15.10 3.23
C LEU A 143 -18.21 -15.60 1.88
N TYR A 144 -17.34 -15.82 0.86
CA TYR A 144 -17.73 -16.31 -0.47
C TYR A 144 -18.80 -15.46 -1.14
N ARG A 145 -18.62 -14.13 -1.08
CA ARG A 145 -19.60 -13.14 -1.59
C ARG A 145 -19.20 -12.51 -2.93
N GLY A 146 -18.04 -12.90 -3.48
CA GLY A 146 -17.47 -12.32 -4.69
C GLY A 146 -16.87 -10.92 -4.49
N ARG A 147 -16.49 -10.57 -3.25
CA ARG A 147 -15.83 -9.31 -2.90
C ARG A 147 -14.65 -9.54 -1.96
N LEU A 148 -13.67 -8.66 -2.02
CA LEU A 148 -12.50 -8.74 -1.16
C LEU A 148 -12.81 -8.17 0.23
N ASP A 149 -12.43 -8.94 1.24
CA ASP A 149 -12.38 -8.59 2.64
C ASP A 149 -10.91 -8.36 3.04
N ILE A 150 -10.68 -7.63 4.15
CA ILE A 150 -9.33 -7.26 4.60
C ILE A 150 -8.98 -8.06 5.86
N LEU A 151 -7.86 -8.78 5.82
CA LEU A 151 -7.25 -9.39 6.99
C LEU A 151 -6.06 -8.56 7.43
N THR A 152 -5.93 -8.28 8.72
CA THR A 152 -4.71 -7.71 9.29
C THR A 152 -4.24 -8.49 10.51
N SER A 153 -2.93 -8.69 10.60
CA SER A 153 -2.30 -9.19 11.80
C SER A 153 -1.60 -8.05 12.53
N ASN A 154 -1.70 -8.05 13.85
CA ASN A 154 -1.06 -7.08 14.72
C ASN A 154 0.03 -7.76 15.55
N TRP A 155 1.09 -7.05 15.89
CA TRP A 155 2.17 -7.63 16.70
C TRP A 155 1.71 -7.89 18.12
N ASP A 156 1.08 -6.89 18.71
CA ASP A 156 0.60 -6.90 20.08
C ASP A 156 -0.82 -6.36 20.04
N GLY A 157 -1.76 -7.20 20.38
CA GLY A 157 -3.19 -6.91 20.25
C GLY A 157 -3.95 -7.79 19.27
N ASN A 158 -5.20 -7.49 19.04
CA ASN A 158 -6.11 -8.32 18.29
C ASN A 158 -5.83 -8.25 16.78
N HIS A 159 -5.80 -9.40 16.12
CA HIS A 159 -5.89 -9.48 14.66
C HIS A 159 -7.30 -9.08 14.21
N ARG A 160 -7.43 -8.61 12.96
CA ARG A 160 -8.71 -8.18 12.41
C ARG A 160 -9.07 -8.98 11.17
N ALA A 161 -10.36 -9.18 11.01
CA ALA A 161 -10.97 -9.71 9.80
C ALA A 161 -12.14 -8.77 9.43
N TYR A 162 -11.85 -7.80 8.61
CA TYR A 162 -12.81 -6.79 8.20
C TYR A 162 -13.61 -7.25 7.00
N VAL A 163 -14.91 -7.42 7.17
CA VAL A 163 -15.87 -7.72 6.11
C VAL A 163 -16.78 -6.52 5.87
N LEU A 164 -17.00 -6.17 4.62
CA LEU A 164 -17.89 -5.06 4.30
C LEU A 164 -19.34 -5.46 4.57
N ASP A 165 -20.01 -4.73 5.48
CA ASP A 165 -21.41 -4.90 5.86
C ASP A 165 -22.15 -3.58 5.66
N GLY A 166 -22.98 -3.51 4.62
CA GLY A 166 -23.56 -2.26 4.16
C GLY A 166 -22.49 -1.31 3.60
N ASP A 167 -22.36 -0.14 4.20
CA ASP A 167 -21.44 0.94 3.83
C ASP A 167 -20.18 1.02 4.70
N LYS A 168 -19.95 0.06 5.62
CA LYS A 168 -18.80 0.03 6.54
C LYS A 168 -18.23 -1.37 6.68
N PHE A 169 -16.97 -1.44 7.06
CA PHE A 169 -16.37 -2.70 7.47
C PHE A 169 -16.74 -3.03 8.92
N LYS A 170 -17.00 -4.31 9.14
CA LYS A 170 -17.20 -4.91 10.47
C LYS A 170 -16.08 -5.91 10.72
N ASP A 171 -15.46 -5.81 11.88
CA ASP A 171 -14.51 -6.81 12.34
C ASP A 171 -15.25 -8.06 12.82
N ILE A 172 -14.98 -9.19 12.20
CA ILE A 172 -15.54 -10.51 12.56
C ILE A 172 -14.51 -11.45 13.18
N ALA A 173 -13.28 -10.98 13.41
CA ALA A 173 -12.28 -11.78 14.09
C ALA A 173 -12.74 -12.12 15.50
N GLN A 174 -12.54 -13.39 15.88
CA GLN A 174 -12.77 -13.80 17.27
C GLN A 174 -11.57 -13.37 18.11
N PRO A 175 -11.77 -12.88 19.35
CA PRO A 175 -10.65 -12.64 20.25
C PRO A 175 -9.80 -13.90 20.41
N SER A 176 -8.49 -13.80 20.22
CA SER A 176 -7.57 -14.87 20.59
C SER A 176 -7.44 -14.89 22.12
N TYR A 177 -7.84 -15.99 22.72
CA TYR A 177 -7.63 -16.27 24.15
C TYR A 177 -6.24 -16.83 24.38
#